data_0d87c44ec7643230f6cea3eebd8f4aff
#
_entry.id   0d87c44ec7643230f6cea3eebd8f4aff
#
_cell.length_a   1.000
_cell.length_b   1.000
_cell.length_c   1.000
_cell.angle_alpha   90.00
_cell.angle_beta   90.00
_cell.angle_gamma   90.00
#
_symmetry.space_group_name_H-M   'P 1'
#
loop_
_entity.id
_entity.type
_entity.pdbx_description
1 polymer ?
#
loop_
_entity_poly.entity_id
_entity_poly.type
_entity_poly.pdbx_seq_one_letter_code
_entity_poly.pdbx_strand_id
1 'polypeptide(L)'
;MQTLSLIAALDRRSAIGKGNALPWHLPADLKRFKALTLGKPVLMGRKTAESIGRALPGRRNLVLTRSGRVSFDGMEAVASIEAALACATEAGEVCVIGGGEVYALALPHATRLHLTHVDTIVDGADAFFPSFDPGAWDVLSRESHPADAKHAFAFDFVDYGLRGAGRGG
;
A
#
# COMPACT_ATOMS: atom_id res chain seq x y z
N MET A 1 -3.38 -7.99 -18.81
CA MET A 1 -4.24 -8.02 -17.64
C MET A 1 -3.71 -7.04 -16.58
N GLN A 2 -4.60 -6.28 -15.97
CA GLN A 2 -4.21 -5.27 -14.98
C GLN A 2 -4.13 -5.90 -13.59
N THR A 3 -3.07 -5.56 -12.85
CA THR A 3 -2.85 -6.04 -11.48
C THR A 3 -3.16 -4.92 -10.49
N LEU A 4 -3.89 -5.23 -9.43
CA LEU A 4 -4.04 -4.34 -8.29
C LEU A 4 -3.19 -4.89 -7.15
N SER A 5 -2.22 -4.09 -6.70
CA SER A 5 -1.31 -4.44 -5.61
C SER A 5 -1.57 -3.57 -4.40
N LEU A 6 -1.46 -4.13 -3.20
CA LEU A 6 -1.48 -3.37 -1.96
C LEU A 6 -0.06 -3.33 -1.40
N ILE A 7 0.40 -2.14 -1.05
CA ILE A 7 1.74 -1.92 -0.48
C ILE A 7 1.58 -1.31 0.90
N ALA A 8 2.10 -1.97 1.93
CA ALA A 8 1.97 -1.50 3.30
C ALA A 8 3.13 -1.99 4.17
N ALA A 9 3.44 -1.21 5.20
CA ALA A 9 4.26 -1.64 6.32
C ALA A 9 3.36 -1.76 7.54
N LEU A 10 3.44 -2.88 8.27
CA LEU A 10 2.58 -3.15 9.40
C LEU A 10 3.35 -3.84 10.53
N ASP A 11 2.89 -3.61 11.77
CA ASP A 11 3.49 -4.26 12.94
C ASP A 11 2.92 -5.67 13.13
N ARG A 12 3.24 -6.30 14.27
CA ARG A 12 2.78 -7.68 14.58
C ARG A 12 1.26 -7.80 14.73
N ARG A 13 0.56 -6.69 14.95
CA ARG A 13 -0.90 -6.62 15.06
C ARG A 13 -1.56 -5.98 13.86
N SER A 14 -0.84 -5.89 12.76
CA SER A 14 -1.32 -5.26 11.50
C SER A 14 -1.55 -3.76 11.61
N ALA A 15 -0.97 -3.09 12.60
CA ALA A 15 -1.04 -1.63 12.71
C ALA A 15 -0.23 -0.97 11.61
N ILE A 16 -0.81 0.03 10.96
CA ILE A 16 -0.18 0.78 9.86
C ILE A 16 -0.05 2.27 10.15
N GLY A 17 -0.65 2.75 11.23
CA GLY A 17 -0.58 4.16 11.54
C GLY A 17 -1.06 4.51 12.94
N LYS A 18 -0.63 5.70 13.38
CA LYS A 18 -1.04 6.31 14.64
C LYS A 18 -1.09 7.82 14.41
N GLY A 19 -2.26 8.44 14.60
CA GLY A 19 -2.43 9.87 14.41
C GLY A 19 -2.11 10.34 13.00
N ASN A 20 -2.48 9.58 11.97
CA ASN A 20 -2.21 9.84 10.55
C ASN A 20 -0.73 9.85 10.17
N ALA A 21 0.13 9.25 11.00
CA ALA A 21 1.57 9.17 10.75
C ALA A 21 2.05 7.73 10.82
N LEU A 22 3.16 7.45 10.17
CA LEU A 22 3.84 6.16 10.31
C LEU A 22 4.51 6.11 11.68
N PRO A 23 4.33 5.01 12.45
CA PRO A 23 4.89 4.91 13.79
C PRO A 23 6.38 4.53 13.81
N TRP A 24 7.01 4.42 12.64
CA TRP A 24 8.44 4.08 12.52
C TRP A 24 9.08 4.83 11.37
N HIS A 25 10.42 4.86 11.38
CA HIS A 25 11.21 5.38 10.29
C HIS A 25 12.14 4.26 9.80
N LEU A 26 11.87 3.74 8.61
CA LEU A 26 12.63 2.66 7.99
C LEU A 26 13.09 3.08 6.60
N PRO A 27 14.30 3.63 6.47
CA PRO A 27 14.80 4.12 5.17
C PRO A 27 14.79 3.05 4.06
N ALA A 28 15.11 1.79 4.39
CA ALA A 28 15.07 0.71 3.42
C ALA A 28 13.65 0.47 2.89
N ASP A 29 12.63 0.62 3.75
CA ASP A 29 11.23 0.48 3.35
C ASP A 29 10.78 1.61 2.42
N LEU A 30 11.19 2.84 2.71
CA LEU A 30 10.88 3.99 1.85
C LEU A 30 11.53 3.82 0.47
N LYS A 31 12.75 3.32 0.43
CA LYS A 31 13.45 3.04 -0.84
C LYS A 31 12.74 1.97 -1.63
N ARG A 32 12.29 0.90 -0.98
CA ARG A 32 11.53 -0.17 -1.61
C ARG A 32 10.18 0.33 -2.14
N PHE A 33 9.47 1.12 -1.35
CA PHE A 33 8.20 1.74 -1.75
C PHE A 33 8.38 2.55 -3.04
N LYS A 34 9.41 3.36 -3.11
CA LYS A 34 9.72 4.14 -4.32
C LYS A 34 9.99 3.23 -5.50
N ALA A 35 10.79 2.18 -5.31
CA ALA A 35 11.11 1.24 -6.39
C ALA A 35 9.88 0.49 -6.89
N LEU A 36 8.98 0.10 -5.98
CA LEU A 36 7.76 -0.62 -6.35
C LEU A 36 6.74 0.24 -7.09
N THR A 37 6.72 1.54 -6.83
CA THR A 37 5.65 2.43 -7.33
C THR A 37 6.06 3.35 -8.47
N LEU A 38 7.36 3.58 -8.66
CA LEU A 38 7.83 4.56 -9.65
C LEU A 38 7.35 4.19 -11.06
N GLY A 39 6.75 5.17 -11.74
CA GLY A 39 6.20 4.97 -13.08
C GLY A 39 4.81 4.31 -13.09
N LYS A 40 4.24 4.01 -11.94
CA LYS A 40 2.94 3.34 -11.83
C LYS A 40 1.92 4.26 -11.16
N PRO A 41 0.61 4.10 -11.46
CA PRO A 41 -0.42 4.78 -10.70
C PRO A 41 -0.43 4.32 -9.24
N VAL A 42 -0.55 5.28 -8.32
CA VAL A 42 -0.76 5.00 -6.90
C VAL A 42 -2.17 5.44 -6.52
N LEU A 43 -2.85 4.62 -5.73
CA LEU A 43 -4.21 4.89 -5.25
C LEU A 43 -4.18 5.03 -3.74
N MET A 44 -4.78 6.11 -3.24
CA MET A 44 -4.79 6.43 -1.82
C MET A 44 -6.11 7.05 -1.41
N GLY A 45 -6.39 7.05 -0.11
CA GLY A 45 -7.49 7.80 0.44
C GLY A 45 -7.13 9.26 0.70
N ARG A 46 -8.14 10.08 0.97
CA ARG A 46 -7.95 11.52 1.21
C ARG A 46 -6.99 11.80 2.37
N LYS A 47 -7.15 11.08 3.49
CA LYS A 47 -6.29 11.27 4.67
C LYS A 47 -4.83 10.94 4.38
N THR A 48 -4.58 9.91 3.58
CA THR A 48 -3.22 9.54 3.17
C THR A 48 -2.64 10.64 2.27
N ALA A 49 -3.43 11.17 1.33
CA ALA A 49 -3.01 12.28 0.49
C ALA A 49 -2.62 13.51 1.32
N GLU A 50 -3.42 13.85 2.32
CA GLU A 50 -3.14 14.96 3.24
C GLU A 50 -1.87 14.72 4.06
N SER A 51 -1.65 13.50 4.51
CA SER A 51 -0.47 13.11 5.27
C SER A 51 0.81 13.21 4.44
N ILE A 52 0.76 12.80 3.17
CA ILE A 52 1.89 12.93 2.25
C ILE A 52 2.17 14.39 1.93
N GLY A 53 1.12 15.20 1.80
CA GLY A 53 1.22 16.66 1.64
C GLY A 53 1.52 17.15 0.25
N ARG A 54 1.65 16.27 -0.74
CA ARG A 54 1.88 16.62 -2.15
C ARG A 54 1.70 15.38 -3.03
N ALA A 55 1.58 15.60 -4.34
CA ALA A 55 1.60 14.49 -5.29
C ALA A 55 2.99 13.83 -5.30
N LEU A 56 3.03 12.51 -5.33
CA LEU A 56 4.28 11.76 -5.44
C LEU A 56 4.84 11.91 -6.86
N PRO A 57 6.08 12.37 -7.02
CA PRO A 57 6.64 12.61 -8.35
C PRO A 57 6.88 11.30 -9.12
N GLY A 58 6.77 11.37 -10.44
CA GLY A 58 7.03 10.24 -11.33
C GLY A 58 5.93 9.19 -11.33
N ARG A 59 4.77 9.49 -10.75
CA ARG A 59 3.64 8.57 -10.61
C ARG A 59 2.35 9.33 -10.81
N ARG A 60 1.35 8.63 -11.34
CA ARG A 60 0.00 9.15 -11.40
C ARG A 60 -0.64 8.96 -10.02
N ASN A 61 -1.15 10.03 -9.42
CA ASN A 61 -1.69 10.01 -8.06
C ASN A 61 -3.22 10.02 -8.10
N LEU A 62 -3.84 8.89 -7.76
CA LEU A 62 -5.29 8.74 -7.72
C LEU A 62 -5.75 8.78 -6.28
N VAL A 63 -6.75 9.61 -5.98
CA VAL A 63 -7.30 9.77 -4.62
C VAL A 63 -8.75 9.32 -4.61
N LEU A 64 -9.05 8.30 -3.78
CA LEU A 64 -10.40 7.80 -3.61
C LEU A 64 -11.17 8.78 -2.72
N THR A 65 -12.17 9.46 -3.29
CA THR A 65 -12.95 10.47 -2.58
C THR A 65 -14.35 10.60 -3.17
N ARG A 66 -15.32 10.82 -2.29
CA ARG A 66 -16.72 11.03 -2.69
C ARG A 66 -16.98 12.44 -3.19
N SER A 67 -16.18 13.41 -2.76
CA SER A 67 -16.40 14.83 -3.10
C SER A 67 -15.97 15.20 -4.51
N GLY A 68 -15.16 14.36 -5.17
CA GLY A 68 -14.54 14.70 -6.44
C GLY A 68 -13.43 15.74 -6.34
N ARG A 69 -13.01 16.07 -5.14
CA ARG A 69 -11.98 17.08 -4.88
C ARG A 69 -10.70 16.43 -4.39
N VAL A 70 -9.57 16.99 -4.79
CA VAL A 70 -8.25 16.59 -4.33
C VAL A 70 -7.60 17.73 -3.56
N SER A 71 -6.74 17.37 -2.60
CA SER A 71 -6.11 18.35 -1.70
C SER A 71 -4.93 19.09 -2.34
N PHE A 72 -4.31 18.50 -3.35
CA PHE A 72 -3.06 19.04 -3.92
C PHE A 72 -3.05 18.92 -5.44
N ASP A 73 -2.33 19.82 -6.08
CA ASP A 73 -2.12 19.78 -7.54
C ASP A 73 -1.38 18.49 -7.92
N GLY A 74 -1.72 17.95 -9.09
CA GLY A 74 -1.12 16.72 -9.59
C GLY A 74 -1.80 15.46 -9.12
N MET A 75 -2.87 15.57 -8.33
CA MET A 75 -3.70 14.45 -7.91
C MET A 75 -4.99 14.41 -8.70
N GLU A 76 -5.57 13.22 -8.85
CA GLU A 76 -6.82 12.98 -9.59
C GLU A 76 -7.83 12.29 -8.68
N ALA A 77 -9.05 12.80 -8.61
CA ALA A 77 -10.11 12.18 -7.81
C ALA A 77 -10.71 10.99 -8.55
N VAL A 78 -10.93 9.89 -7.84
CA VAL A 78 -11.67 8.71 -8.33
C VAL A 78 -12.74 8.35 -7.32
N ALA A 79 -13.88 7.85 -7.79
CA ALA A 79 -15.03 7.60 -6.92
C ALA A 79 -15.07 6.18 -6.35
N SER A 80 -14.33 5.24 -6.93
CA SER A 80 -14.35 3.82 -6.53
C SER A 80 -13.07 3.14 -6.96
N ILE A 81 -12.86 1.92 -6.45
CA ILE A 81 -11.75 1.06 -6.89
C ILE A 81 -11.91 0.75 -8.39
N GLU A 82 -13.12 0.44 -8.81
CA GLU A 82 -13.42 0.13 -10.22
C GLU A 82 -13.12 1.34 -11.11
N ALA A 83 -13.46 2.55 -10.68
CA ALA A 83 -13.16 3.77 -11.41
C ALA A 83 -11.65 4.01 -11.52
N ALA A 84 -10.90 3.72 -10.46
CA ALA A 84 -9.44 3.83 -10.49
C ALA A 84 -8.83 2.87 -11.50
N LEU A 85 -9.27 1.62 -11.53
CA LEU A 85 -8.80 0.63 -12.48
C LEU A 85 -9.17 1.01 -13.90
N ALA A 86 -10.40 1.51 -14.12
CA ALA A 86 -10.89 1.89 -15.45
C ALA A 86 -10.12 3.08 -16.02
N CYS A 87 -9.76 4.07 -15.19
CA CYS A 87 -9.04 5.25 -15.69
C CYS A 87 -7.54 5.00 -15.91
N ALA A 88 -7.02 3.87 -15.48
CA ALA A 88 -5.61 3.50 -15.60
C ALA A 88 -5.42 2.16 -16.33
N THR A 89 -6.27 1.87 -17.33
CA THR A 89 -6.26 0.59 -18.04
C THR A 89 -4.95 0.32 -18.79
N GLU A 90 -4.25 1.37 -19.23
CA GLU A 90 -2.96 1.22 -19.91
C GLU A 90 -1.82 0.85 -18.95
N ALA A 91 -2.02 1.00 -17.64
CA ALA A 91 -1.03 0.59 -16.65
C ALA A 91 -1.17 -0.89 -16.34
N GLY A 92 -0.06 -1.61 -16.32
CA GLY A 92 -0.06 -3.03 -15.96
C GLY A 92 -0.32 -3.28 -14.49
N GLU A 93 -0.08 -2.28 -13.64
CA GLU A 93 -0.26 -2.40 -12.19
C GLU A 93 -0.70 -1.07 -11.60
N VAL A 94 -1.69 -1.11 -10.70
CA VAL A 94 -2.10 0.02 -9.86
C VAL A 94 -1.73 -0.34 -8.42
N CYS A 95 -1.04 0.56 -7.72
CA CYS A 95 -0.53 0.32 -6.38
C CYS A 95 -1.36 1.07 -5.33
N VAL A 96 -2.02 0.34 -4.45
CA VAL A 96 -2.79 0.92 -3.34
C VAL A 96 -1.84 1.18 -2.17
N ILE A 97 -1.79 2.43 -1.71
CA ILE A 97 -0.80 2.85 -0.72
C ILE A 97 -1.41 3.32 0.62
N GLY A 98 -2.71 3.17 0.81
CA GLY A 98 -3.35 3.44 2.09
C GLY A 98 -4.53 4.39 2.03
N GLY A 99 -5.18 4.63 3.12
CA GLY A 99 -5.00 4.01 4.42
C GLY A 99 -5.86 2.77 4.63
N GLY A 100 -6.18 2.48 5.90
CA GLY A 100 -6.85 1.23 6.28
C GLY A 100 -8.16 0.99 5.55
N GLU A 101 -9.01 2.00 5.41
CA GLU A 101 -10.28 1.88 4.69
C GLU A 101 -10.06 1.54 3.21
N VAL A 102 -9.09 2.18 2.58
CA VAL A 102 -8.80 1.95 1.16
C VAL A 102 -8.21 0.57 0.94
N TYR A 103 -7.32 0.12 1.84
CA TYR A 103 -6.83 -1.26 1.79
C TYR A 103 -7.98 -2.25 1.90
N ALA A 104 -8.91 -2.03 2.81
CA ALA A 104 -10.07 -2.92 3.01
C ALA A 104 -10.96 -2.97 1.77
N LEU A 105 -11.21 -1.83 1.13
CA LEU A 105 -12.00 -1.76 -0.10
C LEU A 105 -11.28 -2.41 -1.29
N ALA A 106 -9.96 -2.31 -1.34
CA ALA A 106 -9.16 -2.79 -2.47
C ALA A 106 -8.83 -4.29 -2.36
N LEU A 107 -8.73 -4.83 -1.15
CA LEU A 107 -8.31 -6.22 -0.94
C LEU A 107 -9.10 -7.25 -1.76
N PRO A 108 -10.44 -7.17 -1.88
CA PRO A 108 -11.19 -8.12 -2.71
C PRO A 108 -10.81 -8.09 -4.20
N HIS A 109 -10.21 -7.01 -4.67
CA HIS A 109 -9.80 -6.85 -6.06
C HIS A 109 -8.31 -7.10 -6.27
N ALA A 110 -7.54 -7.26 -5.20
CA ALA A 110 -6.09 -7.34 -5.26
C ALA A 110 -5.62 -8.76 -5.60
N THR A 111 -4.53 -8.86 -6.35
CA THR A 111 -3.86 -10.12 -6.65
C THR A 111 -2.43 -10.17 -6.16
N ARG A 112 -1.91 -9.06 -5.65
CA ARG A 112 -0.56 -8.95 -5.07
C ARG A 112 -0.59 -8.14 -3.80
N LEU A 113 0.22 -8.57 -2.81
CA LEU A 113 0.48 -7.81 -1.60
C LEU A 113 1.99 -7.67 -1.45
N HIS A 114 2.46 -6.45 -1.24
CA HIS A 114 3.86 -6.17 -0.92
C HIS A 114 3.88 -5.63 0.50
N LEU A 115 4.11 -6.50 1.46
CA LEU A 115 4.03 -6.14 2.88
C LEU A 115 5.41 -6.10 3.51
N THR A 116 5.63 -5.10 4.35
CA THR A 116 6.79 -5.03 5.24
C THR A 116 6.29 -5.34 6.64
N HIS A 117 6.69 -6.49 7.17
CA HIS A 117 6.34 -6.89 8.53
C HIS A 117 7.39 -6.36 9.48
N VAL A 118 7.03 -5.37 10.29
CA VAL A 118 7.92 -4.70 11.23
C VAL A 118 7.84 -5.39 12.57
N ASP A 119 8.99 -5.76 13.14
CA ASP A 119 9.07 -6.53 14.37
C ASP A 119 8.89 -5.64 15.60
N THR A 120 7.67 -5.14 15.78
CA THR A 120 7.27 -4.30 16.90
C THR A 120 5.76 -4.35 17.10
N ILE A 121 5.29 -3.79 18.20
CA ILE A 121 3.88 -3.56 18.47
C ILE A 121 3.73 -2.10 18.83
N VAL A 122 2.90 -1.36 18.07
CA VAL A 122 2.69 0.07 18.28
C VAL A 122 1.59 0.29 19.30
N ASP A 123 1.91 0.95 20.43
CA ASP A 123 0.91 1.31 21.41
C ASP A 123 0.03 2.43 20.90
N GLY A 124 -1.29 2.27 21.06
CA GLY A 124 -2.24 3.30 20.66
C GLY A 124 -2.41 3.46 19.16
N ALA A 125 -2.07 2.45 18.37
CA ALA A 125 -2.31 2.48 16.94
C ALA A 125 -3.81 2.64 16.65
N ASP A 126 -4.14 3.41 15.63
CA ASP A 126 -5.52 3.73 15.26
C ASP A 126 -5.86 3.36 13.82
N ALA A 127 -4.92 2.89 13.04
CA ALA A 127 -5.13 2.42 11.68
C ALA A 127 -4.48 1.05 11.49
N PHE A 128 -5.21 0.17 10.78
CA PHE A 128 -4.79 -1.23 10.63
C PHE A 128 -4.95 -1.70 9.20
N PHE A 129 -4.07 -2.60 8.78
CA PHE A 129 -4.23 -3.34 7.53
C PHE A 129 -5.35 -4.37 7.72
N PRO A 130 -6.22 -4.57 6.70
CA PRO A 130 -7.31 -5.53 6.83
C PRO A 130 -6.82 -6.96 6.98
N SER A 131 -7.58 -7.78 7.69
CA SER A 131 -7.30 -9.21 7.79
C SER A 131 -7.44 -9.87 6.43
N PHE A 132 -6.52 -10.76 6.10
CA PHE A 132 -6.61 -11.57 4.89
C PHE A 132 -6.34 -13.03 5.24
N ASP A 133 -6.94 -13.94 4.46
CA ASP A 133 -6.82 -15.37 4.67
C ASP A 133 -5.44 -15.85 4.20
N PRO A 134 -4.54 -16.29 5.11
CA PRO A 134 -3.22 -16.78 4.69
C PRO A 134 -3.31 -17.99 3.74
N GLY A 135 -4.42 -18.74 3.80
CA GLY A 135 -4.64 -19.85 2.89
C GLY A 135 -4.95 -19.45 1.46
N ALA A 136 -5.36 -18.21 1.25
CA ALA A 136 -5.69 -17.69 -0.09
C ALA A 136 -4.49 -17.06 -0.80
N TRP A 137 -3.37 -16.88 -0.11
CA TRP A 137 -2.20 -16.18 -0.63
C TRP A 137 -0.95 -17.03 -0.53
N ASP A 138 -0.15 -17.05 -1.59
CA ASP A 138 1.16 -17.70 -1.59
C ASP A 138 2.25 -16.68 -1.29
N VAL A 139 3.22 -17.05 -0.46
CA VAL A 139 4.42 -16.24 -0.26
C VAL A 139 5.32 -16.44 -1.48
N LEU A 140 5.52 -15.38 -2.24
CA LEU A 140 6.35 -15.41 -3.45
C LEU A 140 7.81 -15.14 -3.14
N SER A 141 8.08 -14.27 -2.15
CA SER A 141 9.43 -13.96 -1.70
C SER A 141 9.41 -13.43 -0.28
N ARG A 142 10.52 -13.62 0.43
CA ARG A 142 10.72 -13.09 1.78
C ARG A 142 12.19 -12.66 1.90
N GLU A 143 12.40 -11.42 2.34
CA GLU A 143 13.72 -10.87 2.58
C GLU A 143 13.76 -10.29 3.98
N SER A 144 14.57 -10.88 4.86
CA SER A 144 14.66 -10.48 6.27
C SER A 144 15.80 -9.50 6.49
N HIS A 145 15.55 -8.47 7.28
CA HIS A 145 16.51 -7.43 7.63
C HIS A 145 16.56 -7.27 9.15
N PRO A 146 17.76 -7.35 9.77
CA PRO A 146 17.88 -7.10 11.20
C PRO A 146 17.76 -5.61 11.51
N ALA A 147 17.48 -5.28 12.77
CA ALA A 147 17.64 -3.90 13.24
C ALA A 147 19.11 -3.49 13.10
N ASP A 148 19.34 -2.22 12.81
CA ASP A 148 20.69 -1.69 12.61
C ASP A 148 20.75 -0.21 13.02
N ALA A 149 21.84 0.48 12.69
CA ALA A 149 22.04 1.87 13.09
C ALA A 149 20.99 2.82 12.49
N LYS A 150 20.37 2.46 11.38
CA LYS A 150 19.35 3.27 10.68
C LYS A 150 17.94 2.76 10.89
N HIS A 151 17.77 1.56 11.47
CA HIS A 151 16.48 0.89 11.63
C HIS A 151 16.35 0.39 13.06
N ALA A 152 15.44 0.99 13.82
CA ALA A 152 15.22 0.63 15.22
C ALA A 152 14.63 -0.79 15.38
N PHE A 153 13.99 -1.32 14.36
CA PHE A 153 13.33 -2.62 14.39
C PHE A 153 13.82 -3.51 13.25
N ALA A 154 13.84 -4.82 13.49
CA ALA A 154 13.97 -5.78 12.40
C ALA A 154 12.69 -5.78 11.56
N PHE A 155 12.78 -6.13 10.30
CA PHE A 155 11.64 -6.16 9.41
C PHE A 155 11.87 -7.16 8.27
N ASP A 156 10.76 -7.69 7.74
CA ASP A 156 10.77 -8.60 6.60
C ASP A 156 10.00 -7.96 5.45
N PHE A 157 10.57 -7.97 4.25
CA PHE A 157 9.83 -7.70 3.03
C PHE A 157 9.22 -9.02 2.54
N VAL A 158 7.91 -9.07 2.40
CA VAL A 158 7.21 -10.28 1.97
C VAL A 158 6.27 -9.93 0.82
N ASP A 159 6.45 -10.61 -0.31
CA ASP A 159 5.56 -10.48 -1.46
C ASP A 159 4.63 -11.68 -1.50
N TYR A 160 3.32 -11.39 -1.65
CA TYR A 160 2.28 -12.40 -1.72
C TYR A 160 1.59 -12.34 -3.08
N GLY A 161 1.20 -13.50 -3.59
CA GLY A 161 0.36 -13.62 -4.76
C GLY A 161 -0.92 -14.36 -4.42
N LEU A 162 -2.05 -13.90 -4.93
CA LEU A 162 -3.33 -14.58 -4.73
C LEU A 162 -3.30 -15.93 -5.43
N ARG A 163 -3.67 -17.00 -4.72
CA ARG A 163 -3.71 -18.35 -5.28
C ARG A 163 -4.65 -18.41 -6.47
N GLY A 164 -4.17 -18.96 -7.56
CA GLY A 164 -4.95 -19.12 -8.78
C GLY A 164 -5.02 -17.89 -9.68
N ALA A 165 -4.70 -16.70 -9.18
CA ALA A 165 -4.84 -15.46 -9.96
C ALA A 165 -3.92 -15.40 -11.18
N GLY A 166 -2.72 -15.99 -11.07
CA GLY A 166 -1.74 -15.99 -12.15
C GLY A 166 -1.89 -17.12 -13.16
N ARG A 167 -2.80 -18.05 -12.94
CA ARG A 167 -2.91 -19.27 -13.76
C ARG A 167 -3.70 -19.08 -15.04
N GLY A 168 -4.56 -18.09 -15.10
CA GLY A 168 -5.38 -17.80 -16.27
C GLY A 168 -4.90 -16.59 -17.06
N GLY A 169 -3.78 -16.00 -16.64
CA GLY A 169 -3.28 -14.77 -17.25
C GLY A 169 -2.07 -14.99 -18.10
#